data_747a4516de606c9530eb6035dd7fc9db
#
_entry.id   747a4516de606c9530eb6035dd7fc9db
#
_cell.length_a   1.000
_cell.length_b   1.000
_cell.length_c   1.000
_cell.angle_alpha   90.00
_cell.angle_beta   90.00
_cell.angle_gamma   90.00
#
_symmetry.space_group_name_H-M   'P 1'
#
loop_
_entity.id
_entity.type
_entity.pdbx_description
1 polymer ?
#
loop_
_entity_poly.entity_id
_entity_poly.type
_entity_poly.pdbx_seq_one_letter_code
_entity_poly.pdbx_strand_id
1 'polypeptide(L)'
;KVHKSPFKSIFNEIFSSGEYPRSLSFNSPLGESKVNLYSCDDFSTFNLIFCRQDYLYRNKQKIILDIGSNIGLSSIFWLTRSKDTVVHCYEPSTENYEKLKKNFQDFVGRFFAFKKAVSSKNFSTLHNIEKSGVYNSIRNLNKNQN
;
A
#
# COMPACT_ATOMS: atom_id res chain seq x y z
N LYS A 1 19.39 2.40 8.10
CA LYS A 1 19.22 2.63 6.64
C LYS A 1 18.17 1.66 6.12
N VAL A 2 17.13 2.16 5.45
CA VAL A 2 16.01 1.37 4.90
C VAL A 2 16.48 0.58 3.68
N HIS A 3 17.03 1.25 2.68
CA HIS A 3 17.52 0.61 1.47
C HIS A 3 18.83 -0.15 1.67
N LYS A 4 18.92 -1.37 1.14
CA LYS A 4 20.16 -2.14 1.09
C LYS A 4 21.18 -1.54 0.11
N SER A 5 20.70 -0.92 -0.98
CA SER A 5 21.51 -0.27 -2.01
C SER A 5 21.00 1.15 -2.26
N PRO A 6 21.33 2.13 -1.39
CA PRO A 6 20.75 3.47 -1.44
C PRO A 6 21.07 4.22 -2.75
N PHE A 7 22.26 4.09 -3.29
CA PHE A 7 22.63 4.74 -4.55
C PHE A 7 21.79 4.26 -5.74
N LYS A 8 21.57 2.94 -5.85
CA LYS A 8 20.72 2.37 -6.91
C LYS A 8 19.27 2.82 -6.74
N SER A 9 18.81 2.94 -5.51
CA SER A 9 17.46 3.41 -5.20
C SER A 9 17.27 4.87 -5.61
N ILE A 10 18.21 5.75 -5.27
CA ILE A 10 18.20 7.17 -5.65
C ILE A 10 18.24 7.31 -7.17
N PHE A 11 19.12 6.57 -7.85
CA PHE A 11 19.21 6.61 -9.30
C PHE A 11 17.87 6.22 -9.97
N ASN A 12 17.27 5.12 -9.53
CA ASN A 12 15.99 4.67 -10.06
C ASN A 12 14.85 5.66 -9.82
N GLU A 13 14.89 6.40 -8.71
CA GLU A 13 13.92 7.45 -8.40
C GLU A 13 14.08 8.67 -9.29
N ILE A 14 15.31 9.17 -9.43
CA ILE A 14 15.60 10.37 -10.25
C ILE A 14 15.24 10.16 -11.73
N PHE A 15 15.55 8.98 -12.25
CA PHE A 15 15.35 8.69 -13.67
C PHE A 15 14.02 7.99 -13.96
N SER A 16 13.15 7.81 -12.95
CA SER A 16 11.91 7.04 -13.05
C SER A 16 12.13 5.69 -13.77
N SER A 17 13.33 5.14 -13.62
CA SER A 17 13.79 3.98 -14.35
C SER A 17 13.63 2.70 -13.52
N GLY A 18 13.39 1.60 -14.18
CA GLY A 18 13.31 0.27 -13.60
C GLY A 18 12.23 -0.56 -14.26
N GLU A 19 12.48 -1.87 -14.35
CA GLU A 19 11.48 -2.81 -14.78
C GLU A 19 10.52 -3.12 -13.62
N TYR A 20 9.23 -3.20 -13.93
CA TYR A 20 8.17 -3.57 -12.99
C TYR A 20 7.34 -4.74 -13.56
N PRO A 21 6.82 -5.65 -12.73
CA PRO A 21 6.94 -5.66 -11.27
C PRO A 21 8.34 -6.05 -10.77
N ARG A 22 8.76 -5.50 -9.64
CA ARG A 22 10.02 -5.88 -9.00
C ARG A 22 9.87 -6.08 -7.50
N SER A 23 10.67 -6.99 -6.92
CA SER A 23 10.75 -7.18 -5.48
C SER A 23 11.84 -6.30 -4.88
N LEU A 24 11.48 -5.56 -3.84
CA LEU A 24 12.38 -4.69 -3.07
C LEU A 24 12.58 -5.28 -1.68
N SER A 25 13.84 -5.64 -1.35
CA SER A 25 14.22 -5.97 0.03
C SER A 25 14.63 -4.73 0.78
N PHE A 26 14.17 -4.58 2.01
CA PHE A 26 14.47 -3.44 2.86
C PHE A 26 14.65 -3.84 4.33
N ASN A 27 15.34 -3.00 5.10
CA ASN A 27 15.49 -3.19 6.54
C ASN A 27 14.35 -2.50 7.29
N SER A 28 13.77 -3.22 8.23
CA SER A 28 12.73 -2.73 9.14
C SER A 28 13.14 -2.95 10.60
N PRO A 29 12.44 -2.35 11.57
CA PRO A 29 12.69 -2.61 13.00
C PRO A 29 12.56 -4.09 13.40
N LEU A 30 11.73 -4.87 12.71
CA LEU A 30 11.57 -6.31 12.96
C LEU A 30 12.51 -7.20 12.12
N GLY A 31 13.43 -6.60 11.38
CA GLY A 31 14.37 -7.31 10.52
C GLY A 31 14.17 -7.02 9.04
N GLU A 32 14.78 -7.88 8.21
CA GLU A 32 14.64 -7.77 6.76
C GLU A 32 13.21 -8.12 6.32
N SER A 33 12.69 -7.33 5.40
CA SER A 33 11.36 -7.51 4.80
C SER A 33 11.43 -7.30 3.29
N LYS A 34 10.43 -7.80 2.59
CA LYS A 34 10.29 -7.64 1.13
C LYS A 34 8.94 -7.07 0.77
N VAL A 35 8.89 -6.36 -0.35
CA VAL A 35 7.66 -5.88 -0.96
C VAL A 35 7.77 -5.91 -2.47
N ASN A 36 6.69 -6.26 -3.15
CA ASN A 36 6.61 -6.18 -4.60
C ASN A 36 6.05 -4.80 -4.99
N LEU A 37 6.75 -4.14 -5.87
CA LEU A 37 6.37 -2.85 -6.46
C LEU A 37 5.99 -3.09 -7.91
N TYR A 38 4.93 -2.47 -8.35
CA TYR A 38 4.33 -2.71 -9.67
C TYR A 38 4.45 -1.49 -10.60
N SER A 39 4.91 -0.37 -10.06
CA SER A 39 5.09 0.87 -10.80
C SER A 39 6.18 1.75 -10.18
N CYS A 40 6.58 2.78 -10.88
CA CYS A 40 7.44 3.84 -10.37
C CYS A 40 6.77 4.61 -9.22
N ASP A 41 5.45 4.82 -9.30
CA ASP A 41 4.66 5.49 -8.26
C ASP A 41 4.66 4.70 -6.95
N ASP A 42 4.62 3.35 -7.02
CA ASP A 42 4.75 2.50 -5.84
C ASP A 42 6.13 2.69 -5.18
N PHE A 43 7.18 2.81 -5.98
CA PHE A 43 8.53 3.05 -5.45
C PHE A 43 8.65 4.42 -4.79
N SER A 44 8.09 5.45 -5.41
CA SER A 44 8.05 6.79 -4.82
C SER A 44 7.25 6.79 -3.51
N THR A 45 6.08 6.13 -3.50
CA THR A 45 5.24 5.96 -2.30
C THR A 45 5.99 5.21 -1.20
N PHE A 46 6.74 4.15 -1.55
CA PHE A 46 7.59 3.44 -0.60
C PHE A 46 8.59 4.39 0.06
N ASN A 47 9.28 5.22 -0.72
CA ASN A 47 10.27 6.18 -0.19
C ASN A 47 9.61 7.22 0.75
N LEU A 48 8.43 7.73 0.40
CA LEU A 48 7.67 8.65 1.26
C LEU A 48 7.33 8.01 2.61
N ILE A 49 6.84 6.79 2.60
CA ILE A 49 6.39 6.09 3.81
C ILE A 49 7.57 5.60 4.66
N PHE A 50 8.56 4.94 4.04
CA PHE A 50 9.61 4.22 4.78
C PHE A 50 10.86 5.05 5.01
N CYS A 51 11.24 5.94 4.09
CA CYS A 51 12.45 6.74 4.20
C CYS A 51 12.18 8.11 4.80
N ARG A 52 11.16 8.82 4.33
CA ARG A 52 10.73 10.12 4.88
C ARG A 52 9.92 9.97 6.17
N GLN A 53 9.30 8.80 6.38
CA GLN A 53 8.51 8.46 7.57
C GLN A 53 7.28 9.37 7.75
N ASP A 54 6.49 9.52 6.69
CA ASP A 54 5.27 10.33 6.71
C ASP A 54 4.24 9.86 7.74
N TYR A 55 4.33 8.60 8.16
CA TYR A 55 3.50 8.05 9.22
C TYR A 55 4.22 8.08 10.58
N LEU A 56 3.56 8.68 11.57
CA LEU A 56 4.06 8.68 12.95
C LEU A 56 3.78 7.33 13.60
N TYR A 57 4.81 6.50 13.75
CA TYR A 57 4.72 5.28 14.53
C TYR A 57 4.81 5.59 16.03
N ARG A 58 3.81 5.13 16.77
CA ARG A 58 3.79 5.14 18.24
C ARG A 58 3.62 3.69 18.71
N ASN A 59 4.47 3.22 19.63
CA ASN A 59 4.50 1.82 20.11
C ASN A 59 3.18 1.27 20.71
N LYS A 60 2.10 2.01 20.68
CA LYS A 60 0.81 1.65 21.25
C LYS A 60 -0.25 1.19 20.24
N GLN A 61 0.05 1.26 18.94
CA GLN A 61 -0.93 0.95 17.91
C GLN A 61 -0.98 -0.56 17.68
N LYS A 62 -2.05 -1.18 18.19
CA LYS A 62 -2.27 -2.64 18.04
C LYS A 62 -3.16 -2.97 16.83
N ILE A 63 -4.11 -2.12 16.53
CA ILE A 63 -5.05 -2.30 15.40
C ILE A 63 -4.97 -1.09 14.49
N ILE A 64 -4.75 -1.35 13.21
CA ILE A 64 -4.72 -0.34 12.15
C ILE A 64 -5.87 -0.63 11.18
N LEU A 65 -6.62 0.40 10.86
CA LEU A 65 -7.56 0.39 9.75
C LEU A 65 -6.94 1.15 8.58
N ASP A 66 -6.63 0.45 7.51
CA ASP A 66 -6.00 1.00 6.31
C ASP A 66 -7.06 1.09 5.21
N ILE A 67 -7.58 2.30 5.01
CA ILE A 67 -8.65 2.58 4.06
C ILE A 67 -8.07 3.12 2.77
N GLY A 68 -8.27 2.39 1.66
CA GLY A 68 -7.58 2.66 0.40
C GLY A 68 -6.16 2.10 0.43
N SER A 69 -6.02 0.84 0.85
CA SER A 69 -4.72 0.21 1.10
C SER A 69 -3.85 0.05 -0.15
N ASN A 70 -4.42 0.20 -1.34
CA ASN A 70 -3.72 0.02 -2.61
C ASN A 70 -2.95 -1.33 -2.62
N ILE A 71 -1.66 -1.33 -2.93
CA ILE A 71 -0.80 -2.53 -2.88
C ILE A 71 -0.29 -2.87 -1.46
N GLY A 72 -0.67 -2.09 -0.43
CA GLY A 72 -0.43 -2.37 0.99
C GLY A 72 0.83 -1.77 1.59
N LEU A 73 1.46 -0.76 0.97
CA LEU A 73 2.70 -0.16 1.48
C LEU A 73 2.56 0.43 2.88
N SER A 74 1.45 1.17 3.14
CA SER A 74 1.10 1.70 4.46
C SER A 74 0.97 0.59 5.50
N SER A 75 0.26 -0.46 5.16
CA SER A 75 0.03 -1.61 6.05
C SER A 75 1.32 -2.37 6.37
N ILE A 76 2.20 -2.59 5.38
CA ILE A 76 3.53 -3.20 5.59
C ILE A 76 4.37 -2.33 6.52
N PHE A 77 4.30 -1.01 6.39
CA PHE A 77 4.99 -0.10 7.31
C PHE A 77 4.61 -0.40 8.76
N TRP A 78 3.33 -0.54 9.07
CA TRP A 78 2.86 -0.83 10.44
C TRP A 78 3.26 -2.23 10.90
N LEU A 79 3.05 -3.25 10.08
CA LEU A 79 3.34 -4.65 10.39
C LEU A 79 4.82 -4.94 10.63
N THR A 80 5.71 -4.16 10.02
CA THR A 80 7.16 -4.31 10.15
C THR A 80 7.75 -3.54 11.34
N ARG A 81 6.94 -2.84 12.12
CA ARG A 81 7.38 -2.11 13.30
C ARG A 81 7.05 -2.77 14.62
N SER A 82 6.00 -3.56 14.68
CA SER A 82 5.60 -4.30 15.88
C SER A 82 5.03 -5.66 15.51
N LYS A 83 5.35 -6.68 16.30
CA LYS A 83 4.78 -8.03 16.17
C LYS A 83 3.32 -8.09 16.62
N ASP A 84 2.90 -7.14 17.48
CA ASP A 84 1.55 -7.09 18.05
C ASP A 84 0.55 -6.30 17.18
N THR A 85 1.03 -5.66 16.12
CA THR A 85 0.16 -4.89 15.22
C THR A 85 -0.61 -5.82 14.29
N VAL A 86 -1.91 -5.61 14.22
CA VAL A 86 -2.84 -6.23 13.28
C VAL A 86 -3.39 -5.14 12.35
N VAL A 87 -3.50 -5.44 11.07
CA VAL A 87 -3.98 -4.49 10.06
C VAL A 87 -5.21 -5.03 9.34
N HIS A 88 -6.24 -4.19 9.23
CA HIS A 88 -7.44 -4.41 8.43
C HIS A 88 -7.39 -3.50 7.22
N CYS A 89 -7.18 -4.09 6.05
CA CYS A 89 -7.02 -3.40 4.77
C CYS A 89 -8.32 -3.37 3.98
N TYR A 90 -8.71 -2.20 3.48
CA TYR A 90 -9.86 -2.04 2.61
C TYR A 90 -9.39 -1.48 1.27
N GLU A 91 -9.50 -2.28 0.20
CA GLU A 91 -9.11 -1.91 -1.15
C GLU A 91 -10.18 -2.37 -2.15
N PRO A 92 -10.89 -1.43 -2.79
CA PRO A 92 -11.98 -1.78 -3.71
C PRO A 92 -11.52 -2.23 -5.10
N SER A 93 -10.35 -1.80 -5.57
CA SER A 93 -9.81 -2.20 -6.86
C SER A 93 -9.42 -3.67 -6.84
N THR A 94 -9.96 -4.47 -7.77
CA THR A 94 -9.60 -5.89 -7.89
C THR A 94 -8.12 -6.07 -8.16
N GLU A 95 -7.55 -5.26 -9.04
CA GLU A 95 -6.13 -5.34 -9.40
C GLU A 95 -5.23 -5.05 -8.18
N ASN A 96 -5.48 -3.94 -7.49
CA ASN A 96 -4.70 -3.56 -6.31
C ASN A 96 -4.88 -4.56 -5.17
N TYR A 97 -6.09 -5.06 -4.97
CA TYR A 97 -6.38 -6.08 -3.96
C TYR A 97 -5.59 -7.38 -4.19
N GLU A 98 -5.43 -7.83 -5.44
CA GLU A 98 -4.60 -9.00 -5.75
C GLU A 98 -3.10 -8.73 -5.53
N LYS A 99 -2.62 -7.52 -5.87
CA LYS A 99 -1.25 -7.07 -5.57
C LYS A 99 -1.00 -7.00 -4.06
N LEU A 100 -1.95 -6.43 -3.32
CA LEU A 100 -1.95 -6.36 -1.86
C LEU A 100 -1.83 -7.75 -1.24
N LYS A 101 -2.63 -8.72 -1.62
CA LYS A 101 -2.53 -10.10 -1.11
C LYS A 101 -1.15 -10.71 -1.33
N LYS A 102 -0.55 -10.50 -2.51
CA LYS A 102 0.81 -10.98 -2.80
C LYS A 102 1.86 -10.36 -1.89
N ASN A 103 1.69 -9.12 -1.49
CA ASN A 103 2.62 -8.41 -0.61
C ASN A 103 2.53 -8.86 0.85
N PHE A 104 1.47 -9.59 1.23
CA PHE A 104 1.21 -9.95 2.63
C PHE A 104 1.39 -11.43 2.96
N GLN A 105 1.94 -12.22 2.06
CA GLN A 105 2.12 -13.66 2.25
C GLN A 105 2.90 -14.00 3.54
N ASP A 106 3.81 -13.14 3.96
CA ASP A 106 4.66 -13.34 5.15
C ASP A 106 4.00 -12.85 6.46
N PHE A 107 2.81 -12.23 6.40
CA PHE A 107 2.15 -11.63 7.58
C PHE A 107 0.91 -12.40 8.05
N VAL A 108 0.93 -13.73 7.96
CA VAL A 108 -0.18 -14.60 8.34
C VAL A 108 -0.66 -14.31 9.78
N GLY A 109 -1.97 -14.21 9.95
CA GLY A 109 -2.61 -13.95 11.27
C GLY A 109 -2.59 -12.49 11.74
N ARG A 110 -1.86 -11.59 11.05
CA ARG A 110 -1.78 -10.17 11.41
C ARG A 110 -2.33 -9.24 10.34
N PHE A 111 -2.86 -9.80 9.27
CA PHE A 111 -3.35 -9.10 8.11
C PHE A 111 -4.72 -9.63 7.70
N PHE A 112 -5.68 -8.74 7.53
CA PHE A 112 -7.02 -9.04 7.05
C PHE A 112 -7.37 -8.10 5.91
N ALA A 113 -7.63 -8.63 4.72
CA ALA A 113 -7.94 -7.85 3.54
C ALA A 113 -9.41 -7.98 3.14
N PHE A 114 -10.00 -6.85 2.81
CA PHE A 114 -11.38 -6.75 2.35
C PHE A 114 -11.42 -6.02 1.01
N LYS A 115 -11.93 -6.70 -0.02
CA LYS A 115 -12.15 -6.09 -1.34
C LYS A 115 -13.41 -5.22 -1.30
N LYS A 116 -13.35 -4.11 -0.58
CA LYS A 116 -14.47 -3.21 -0.33
C LYS A 116 -14.01 -1.76 -0.29
N ALA A 117 -14.86 -0.85 -0.77
CA ALA A 117 -14.74 0.56 -0.49
C ALA A 117 -15.37 0.88 0.86
N VAL A 118 -14.78 1.82 1.59
CA VAL A 118 -15.36 2.39 2.81
C VAL A 118 -16.04 3.70 2.45
N SER A 119 -17.30 3.83 2.78
CA SER A 119 -18.11 5.01 2.50
C SER A 119 -19.23 5.18 3.53
N SER A 120 -19.72 6.39 3.68
CA SER A 120 -20.90 6.71 4.50
C SER A 120 -22.22 6.23 3.87
N LYS A 121 -22.20 5.80 2.61
CA LYS A 121 -23.37 5.30 1.87
C LYS A 121 -22.98 3.99 1.18
N ASN A 122 -23.98 3.15 0.94
CA ASN A 122 -23.80 1.95 0.13
C ASN A 122 -23.71 2.32 -1.36
N PHE A 123 -22.64 1.90 -2.03
CA PHE A 123 -22.45 2.03 -3.47
C PHE A 123 -22.26 0.65 -4.09
N SER A 124 -22.82 0.48 -5.30
CA SER A 124 -22.69 -0.76 -6.07
C SER A 124 -21.58 -0.72 -7.12
N THR A 125 -21.05 0.47 -7.45
CA THR A 125 -20.15 0.64 -8.59
C THR A 125 -18.91 1.44 -8.22
N LEU A 126 -17.76 0.91 -8.61
CA LEU A 126 -16.46 1.58 -8.57
C LEU A 126 -16.07 2.00 -9.98
N HIS A 127 -15.75 3.28 -10.17
CA HIS A 127 -15.23 3.80 -11.44
C HIS A 127 -13.72 4.02 -11.33
N ASN A 128 -12.98 3.41 -12.24
CA ASN A 128 -11.57 3.72 -12.45
C ASN A 128 -11.49 5.01 -13.28
N ILE A 129 -10.90 6.06 -12.72
CA ILE A 129 -10.78 7.35 -13.39
C ILE A 129 -9.50 7.42 -14.20
N GLU A 130 -8.47 6.70 -13.78
CA GLU A 130 -7.18 6.67 -14.45
C GLU A 130 -6.66 5.24 -14.60
N LYS A 131 -5.85 5.01 -15.65
CA LYS A 131 -5.21 3.72 -15.89
C LYS A 131 -4.15 3.35 -14.85
N SER A 132 -3.61 4.34 -14.12
CA SER A 132 -2.74 4.08 -12.98
C SER A 132 -3.62 3.71 -11.79
N GLY A 133 -3.53 2.50 -11.27
CA GLY A 133 -4.35 2.01 -10.16
C GLY A 133 -4.24 2.79 -8.84
N VAL A 134 -3.50 3.91 -8.84
CA VAL A 134 -3.29 4.77 -7.67
C VAL A 134 -4.51 5.66 -7.39
N TYR A 135 -5.27 6.04 -8.44
CA TYR A 135 -6.40 6.97 -8.30
C TYR A 135 -7.71 6.35 -8.77
N ASN A 136 -8.36 5.61 -7.89
CA ASN A 136 -9.72 5.14 -8.09
C ASN A 136 -10.67 6.00 -7.26
N SER A 137 -11.81 6.37 -7.79
CA SER A 137 -12.82 7.11 -7.04
C SER A 137 -14.19 6.47 -7.17
N ILE A 138 -15.00 6.67 -6.13
CA ILE A 138 -16.41 6.32 -6.12
C ILE A 138 -17.18 7.58 -6.51
N ARG A 139 -17.92 7.53 -7.62
CA ARG A 139 -18.81 8.60 -8.03
C ARG A 139 -20.26 8.26 -7.72
N ASN A 140 -21.02 9.24 -7.22
CA ASN A 140 -22.47 9.15 -7.14
C ASN A 140 -23.05 9.26 -8.56
N LEU A 141 -23.66 8.19 -9.06
CA LEU A 141 -24.36 8.18 -10.33
C LEU A 141 -25.73 8.87 -10.29
N ASN A 142 -26.14 9.42 -9.14
CA ASN A 142 -27.46 10.05 -8.97
C ASN A 142 -27.53 11.52 -9.41
N LYS A 143 -26.73 11.94 -10.39
CA LYS A 143 -26.90 13.24 -11.05
C LYS A 143 -27.15 13.01 -12.52
N ASN A 144 -28.30 12.48 -12.88
CA ASN A 144 -28.97 12.71 -14.17
C ASN A 144 -30.25 11.89 -14.21
N GLN A 145 -31.25 12.36 -13.46
CA GLN A 145 -32.66 12.17 -13.80
C GLN A 145 -33.34 13.46 -13.36
N ASN A 146 -33.31 14.44 -14.22
CA ASN A 146 -34.29 15.48 -14.40
C ASN A 146 -34.32 15.83 -15.88
#